data_112d2396386db606e647e47955f16975
#
_entry.id   112d2396386db606e647e47955f16975
#
_cell.length_a   1.000
_cell.length_b   1.000
_cell.length_c   1.000
_cell.angle_alpha   90.00
_cell.angle_beta   90.00
_cell.angle_gamma   90.00
#
_symmetry.space_group_name_H-M   'P 1'
#
loop_
_entity.id
_entity.type
_entity.pdbx_description
1 polymer ?
#
loop_
_entity_poly.entity_id
_entity_poly.type
_entity_poly.pdbx_seq_one_letter_code
_entity_poly.pdbx_strand_id
1 'polypeptide(L)'
;MTTLTVEEKISHIREAAMEEARARGNEIIDQHQKALEGVFKTHKQEAVMQADTRIKTETASARQQLNTVTSKGQLKLRRQLSRVQNELKNKLFEEVRAMTEEYMKTEEYKELLVSYITKAARFAEGNPLTIYINSSDEDKKDFLEKRTGMTVTVSEEDFLGGIRSVIPGRNILIDHSFSGALEKEYEEFTFKGGGVTGE
;
A
#
# COMPACT_ATOMS: atom_id res chain seq x y z
N MET A 1 -36.25 -96.71 -38.59
CA MET A 1 -35.09 -95.78 -38.73
C MET A 1 -35.07 -95.30 -40.17
N THR A 2 -35.61 -94.13 -40.40
CA THR A 2 -35.64 -93.49 -41.71
C THR A 2 -34.24 -93.01 -42.06
N THR A 3 -33.55 -93.70 -42.99
CA THR A 3 -32.24 -93.19 -43.45
C THR A 3 -32.49 -91.96 -44.33
N LEU A 4 -32.06 -90.78 -43.89
CA LEU A 4 -32.07 -89.53 -44.66
C LEU A 4 -31.32 -89.75 -46.00
N THR A 5 -31.92 -89.28 -47.07
CA THR A 5 -31.28 -89.30 -48.42
C THR A 5 -30.01 -88.38 -48.39
N VAL A 6 -29.12 -88.61 -49.32
CA VAL A 6 -27.86 -87.83 -49.40
C VAL A 6 -28.16 -86.32 -49.61
N GLU A 7 -29.20 -86.00 -50.37
CA GLU A 7 -29.67 -84.60 -50.62
C GLU A 7 -30.22 -83.93 -49.38
N GLU A 8 -30.96 -84.62 -48.54
CA GLU A 8 -31.47 -84.14 -47.27
C GLU A 8 -30.29 -83.86 -46.27
N LYS A 9 -29.29 -84.72 -46.25
CA LYS A 9 -28.07 -84.48 -45.43
C LYS A 9 -27.28 -83.28 -45.92
N ILE A 10 -27.14 -83.07 -47.23
CA ILE A 10 -26.43 -81.90 -47.78
C ILE A 10 -27.21 -80.63 -47.48
N SER A 11 -28.57 -80.66 -47.62
CA SER A 11 -29.41 -79.50 -47.25
C SER A 11 -29.25 -79.11 -45.74
N HIS A 12 -29.29 -80.11 -44.86
CA HIS A 12 -29.13 -79.89 -43.42
C HIS A 12 -27.74 -79.33 -43.06
N ILE A 13 -26.67 -79.85 -43.69
CA ILE A 13 -25.32 -79.30 -43.47
C ILE A 13 -25.22 -77.87 -43.99
N ARG A 14 -25.82 -77.53 -45.09
CA ARG A 14 -25.83 -76.20 -45.66
C ARG A 14 -26.62 -75.22 -44.78
N GLU A 15 -27.79 -75.62 -44.28
CA GLU A 15 -28.58 -74.78 -43.33
C GLU A 15 -27.80 -74.57 -42.05
N ALA A 16 -27.23 -75.57 -41.42
CA ALA A 16 -26.44 -75.45 -40.23
C ALA A 16 -25.21 -74.55 -40.44
N ALA A 17 -24.49 -74.69 -41.57
CA ALA A 17 -23.37 -73.84 -41.90
C ALA A 17 -23.80 -72.37 -42.14
N MET A 18 -24.95 -72.13 -42.77
CA MET A 18 -25.49 -70.78 -42.94
C MET A 18 -25.95 -70.12 -41.61
N GLU A 19 -26.55 -70.93 -40.73
CA GLU A 19 -26.97 -70.45 -39.41
C GLU A 19 -25.77 -70.14 -38.56
N GLU A 20 -24.72 -70.99 -38.55
CA GLU A 20 -23.46 -70.67 -37.83
C GLU A 20 -22.77 -69.46 -38.42
N ALA A 21 -22.72 -69.31 -39.75
CA ALA A 21 -22.13 -68.08 -40.33
C ALA A 21 -22.88 -66.78 -39.97
N ARG A 22 -24.23 -66.86 -39.93
CA ARG A 22 -25.05 -65.71 -39.46
C ARG A 22 -24.83 -65.40 -37.98
N ALA A 23 -24.79 -66.46 -37.15
CA ALA A 23 -24.53 -66.25 -35.72
C ALA A 23 -23.17 -65.59 -35.47
N ARG A 24 -22.10 -66.07 -36.14
CA ARG A 24 -20.77 -65.42 -36.05
C ARG A 24 -20.77 -64.03 -36.62
N GLY A 25 -21.45 -63.75 -37.72
CA GLY A 25 -21.59 -62.41 -38.27
C GLY A 25 -22.29 -61.47 -37.34
N ASN A 26 -23.36 -61.86 -36.68
CA ASN A 26 -24.07 -61.07 -35.69
C ASN A 26 -23.18 -60.78 -34.43
N GLU A 27 -22.45 -61.83 -33.99
CA GLU A 27 -21.52 -61.63 -32.83
C GLU A 27 -20.43 -60.63 -33.14
N ILE A 28 -19.85 -60.62 -34.32
CA ILE A 28 -18.86 -59.65 -34.77
C ILE A 28 -19.46 -58.24 -34.78
N ILE A 29 -20.69 -58.08 -35.30
CA ILE A 29 -21.39 -56.79 -35.33
C ILE A 29 -21.63 -56.26 -33.91
N ASP A 30 -22.14 -57.11 -33.01
CA ASP A 30 -22.39 -56.78 -31.64
C ASP A 30 -21.12 -56.39 -30.90
N GLN A 31 -20.00 -57.10 -31.09
CA GLN A 31 -18.70 -56.76 -30.51
C GLN A 31 -18.19 -55.42 -31.02
N HIS A 32 -18.33 -55.17 -32.32
CA HIS A 32 -17.94 -53.88 -32.92
C HIS A 32 -18.78 -52.70 -32.39
N GLN A 33 -20.08 -52.94 -32.27
CA GLN A 33 -21.00 -51.92 -31.76
C GLN A 33 -20.68 -51.56 -30.30
N LYS A 34 -20.46 -52.56 -29.44
CA LYS A 34 -20.02 -52.35 -28.03
C LYS A 34 -18.67 -51.64 -27.92
N ALA A 35 -17.72 -51.98 -28.80
CA ALA A 35 -16.43 -51.33 -28.86
C ALA A 35 -16.55 -49.84 -29.25
N LEU A 36 -17.37 -49.53 -30.27
CA LEU A 36 -17.63 -48.15 -30.69
C LEU A 36 -18.35 -47.33 -29.61
N GLU A 37 -19.34 -47.91 -28.93
CA GLU A 37 -20.03 -47.26 -27.79
C GLU A 37 -19.04 -46.95 -26.65
N GLY A 38 -18.12 -47.88 -26.36
CA GLY A 38 -17.06 -47.68 -25.39
C GLY A 38 -16.15 -46.49 -25.74
N VAL A 39 -15.66 -46.46 -26.97
CA VAL A 39 -14.81 -45.38 -27.49
C VAL A 39 -15.55 -44.03 -27.44
N PHE A 40 -16.79 -44.00 -27.89
CA PHE A 40 -17.62 -42.80 -27.87
C PHE A 40 -17.82 -42.25 -26.43
N LYS A 41 -18.14 -43.16 -25.51
CA LYS A 41 -18.32 -42.79 -24.08
C LYS A 41 -17.04 -42.19 -23.47
N THR A 42 -15.89 -42.83 -23.75
CA THR A 42 -14.58 -42.33 -23.28
C THR A 42 -14.28 -40.96 -23.88
N HIS A 43 -14.43 -40.80 -25.17
CA HIS A 43 -14.20 -39.53 -25.87
C HIS A 43 -15.10 -38.40 -25.35
N LYS A 44 -16.37 -38.72 -25.09
CA LYS A 44 -17.32 -37.75 -24.50
C LYS A 44 -16.88 -37.31 -23.08
N GLN A 45 -16.43 -38.28 -22.26
CA GLN A 45 -15.95 -37.98 -20.91
C GLN A 45 -14.68 -37.12 -20.94
N GLU A 46 -13.74 -37.43 -21.79
CA GLU A 46 -12.52 -36.67 -21.99
C GLU A 46 -12.81 -35.24 -22.46
N ALA A 47 -13.71 -35.07 -23.43
CA ALA A 47 -14.09 -33.73 -23.91
C ALA A 47 -14.75 -32.88 -22.83
N VAL A 48 -15.62 -33.46 -22.00
CA VAL A 48 -16.24 -32.77 -20.87
C VAL A 48 -15.17 -32.36 -19.83
N MET A 49 -14.26 -33.28 -19.49
CA MET A 49 -13.20 -33.02 -18.54
C MET A 49 -12.25 -31.93 -19.04
N GLN A 50 -11.90 -31.91 -20.31
CA GLN A 50 -11.09 -30.86 -20.93
C GLN A 50 -11.80 -29.50 -20.90
N ALA A 51 -13.10 -29.48 -21.24
CA ALA A 51 -13.91 -28.27 -21.19
C ALA A 51 -13.98 -27.69 -19.76
N ASP A 52 -14.25 -28.54 -18.77
CA ASP A 52 -14.28 -28.12 -17.35
C ASP A 52 -12.95 -27.58 -16.87
N THR A 53 -11.86 -28.27 -17.25
CA THR A 53 -10.51 -27.83 -16.90
C THR A 53 -10.21 -26.46 -17.50
N ARG A 54 -10.56 -26.26 -18.78
CA ARG A 54 -10.37 -25.00 -19.47
C ARG A 54 -11.17 -23.86 -18.82
N ILE A 55 -12.45 -24.11 -18.50
CA ILE A 55 -13.31 -23.13 -17.81
C ILE A 55 -12.72 -22.74 -16.45
N LYS A 56 -12.26 -23.73 -15.66
CA LYS A 56 -11.63 -23.47 -14.36
C LYS A 56 -10.35 -22.62 -14.49
N THR A 57 -9.51 -22.96 -15.46
CA THR A 57 -8.24 -22.23 -15.70
C THR A 57 -8.51 -20.81 -16.15
N GLU A 58 -9.40 -20.60 -17.11
CA GLU A 58 -9.77 -19.26 -17.60
C GLU A 58 -10.42 -18.42 -16.50
N THR A 59 -11.29 -19.03 -15.69
CA THR A 59 -11.94 -18.34 -14.56
C THR A 59 -10.90 -17.92 -13.52
N ALA A 60 -9.95 -18.79 -13.18
CA ALA A 60 -8.87 -18.45 -12.25
C ALA A 60 -7.98 -17.32 -12.78
N SER A 61 -7.61 -17.39 -14.07
CA SER A 61 -6.84 -16.36 -14.76
C SER A 61 -7.56 -14.99 -14.75
N ALA A 62 -8.84 -14.98 -15.09
CA ALA A 62 -9.65 -13.78 -15.10
C ALA A 62 -9.76 -13.14 -13.70
N ARG A 63 -9.95 -13.96 -12.65
CA ARG A 63 -9.96 -13.47 -11.25
C ARG A 63 -8.62 -12.88 -10.84
N GLN A 64 -7.52 -13.53 -11.21
CA GLN A 64 -6.17 -13.02 -10.92
C GLN A 64 -5.91 -11.68 -11.63
N GLN A 65 -6.31 -11.55 -12.89
CA GLN A 65 -6.20 -10.30 -13.64
C GLN A 65 -7.03 -9.18 -12.99
N LEU A 66 -8.28 -9.47 -12.63
CA LEU A 66 -9.16 -8.53 -11.94
C LEU A 66 -8.54 -8.03 -10.63
N ASN A 67 -8.06 -8.94 -9.79
CA ASN A 67 -7.40 -8.60 -8.53
C ASN A 67 -6.15 -7.73 -8.76
N THR A 68 -5.37 -8.05 -9.78
CA THR A 68 -4.17 -7.27 -10.13
C THR A 68 -4.52 -5.85 -10.57
N VAL A 69 -5.54 -5.69 -11.43
CA VAL A 69 -5.99 -4.37 -11.91
C VAL A 69 -6.57 -3.56 -10.76
N THR A 70 -7.41 -4.16 -9.92
CA THR A 70 -8.00 -3.51 -8.75
C THR A 70 -6.92 -3.04 -7.76
N SER A 71 -5.96 -3.90 -7.44
CA SER A 71 -4.85 -3.55 -6.53
C SER A 71 -3.97 -2.42 -7.09
N LYS A 72 -3.66 -2.46 -8.40
CA LYS A 72 -2.93 -1.37 -9.06
C LYS A 72 -3.72 -0.05 -9.04
N GLY A 73 -5.03 -0.12 -9.27
CA GLY A 73 -5.92 1.04 -9.19
C GLY A 73 -5.94 1.67 -7.80
N GLN A 74 -6.12 0.86 -6.76
CA GLN A 74 -6.09 1.31 -5.36
C GLN A 74 -4.74 1.92 -4.98
N LEU A 75 -3.63 1.31 -5.40
CA LEU A 75 -2.30 1.84 -5.14
C LEU A 75 -2.08 3.20 -5.83
N LYS A 76 -2.56 3.34 -7.08
CA LYS A 76 -2.51 4.62 -7.82
C LYS A 76 -3.29 5.71 -7.10
N LEU A 77 -4.51 5.41 -6.66
CA LEU A 77 -5.35 6.36 -5.90
C LEU A 77 -4.69 6.79 -4.58
N ARG A 78 -4.14 5.84 -3.81
CA ARG A 78 -3.42 6.16 -2.57
C ARG A 78 -2.22 7.07 -2.82
N ARG A 79 -1.44 6.81 -3.86
CA ARG A 79 -0.31 7.67 -4.23
C ARG A 79 -0.74 9.07 -4.64
N GLN A 80 -1.82 9.19 -5.39
CA GLN A 80 -2.37 10.51 -5.77
C GLN A 80 -2.86 11.28 -4.55
N LEU A 81 -3.61 10.62 -3.66
CA LEU A 81 -4.08 11.23 -2.41
C LEU A 81 -2.92 11.72 -1.55
N SER A 82 -1.93 10.85 -1.33
CA SER A 82 -0.73 11.20 -0.55
C SER A 82 0.03 12.38 -1.16
N ARG A 83 0.13 12.44 -2.49
CA ARG A 83 0.75 13.58 -3.17
C ARG A 83 0.01 14.88 -2.92
N VAL A 84 -1.31 14.88 -3.10
CA VAL A 84 -2.16 16.08 -2.86
C VAL A 84 -2.08 16.52 -1.39
N GLN A 85 -2.13 15.56 -0.46
CA GLN A 85 -1.97 15.86 0.97
C GLN A 85 -0.62 16.51 1.28
N ASN A 86 0.47 15.98 0.71
CA ASN A 86 1.80 16.59 0.90
C ASN A 86 1.90 17.99 0.28
N GLU A 87 1.33 18.21 -0.90
CA GLU A 87 1.29 19.52 -1.52
C GLU A 87 0.51 20.54 -0.67
N LEU A 88 -0.64 20.12 -0.13
CA LEU A 88 -1.44 20.96 0.78
C LEU A 88 -0.72 21.22 2.11
N LYS A 89 -0.07 20.22 2.67
CA LYS A 89 0.73 20.35 3.89
C LYS A 89 1.85 21.37 3.70
N ASN A 90 2.60 21.27 2.59
CA ASN A 90 3.66 22.22 2.30
C ASN A 90 3.14 23.65 2.20
N LYS A 91 2.06 23.86 1.44
CA LYS A 91 1.44 25.20 1.32
C LYS A 91 0.99 25.76 2.68
N LEU A 92 0.34 24.93 3.49
CA LEU A 92 -0.07 25.33 4.84
C LEU A 92 1.11 25.79 5.66
N PHE A 93 2.20 25.03 5.68
CA PHE A 93 3.38 25.39 6.48
C PHE A 93 4.17 26.58 5.91
N GLU A 94 4.13 26.83 4.60
CA GLU A 94 4.61 28.07 3.99
C GLU A 94 3.82 29.30 4.49
N GLU A 95 2.49 29.19 4.55
CA GLU A 95 1.63 30.25 5.09
C GLU A 95 1.88 30.47 6.59
N VAL A 96 2.01 29.40 7.38
CA VAL A 96 2.34 29.50 8.81
C VAL A 96 3.69 30.17 9.01
N ARG A 97 4.69 29.84 8.18
CA ARG A 97 6.00 30.50 8.23
C ARG A 97 5.89 32.01 7.98
N ALA A 98 5.16 32.40 6.93
CA ALA A 98 4.94 33.83 6.63
C ALA A 98 4.21 34.54 7.78
N MET A 99 3.19 33.91 8.39
CA MET A 99 2.51 34.47 9.58
C MET A 99 3.45 34.60 10.77
N THR A 100 4.36 33.65 10.95
CA THR A 100 5.38 33.70 12.01
C THR A 100 6.34 34.85 11.79
N GLU A 101 6.79 35.12 10.58
CA GLU A 101 7.65 36.26 10.24
C GLU A 101 6.95 37.60 10.50
N GLU A 102 5.64 37.69 10.23
CA GLU A 102 4.86 38.91 10.61
C GLU A 102 4.72 39.03 12.12
N TYR A 103 4.47 37.95 12.86
CA TYR A 103 4.39 37.95 14.30
C TYR A 103 5.71 38.43 14.96
N MET A 104 6.86 38.09 14.39
CA MET A 104 8.19 38.53 14.90
C MET A 104 8.38 40.04 14.86
N LYS A 105 7.55 40.78 14.12
CA LYS A 105 7.59 42.26 14.07
C LYS A 105 6.78 42.93 15.20
N THR A 106 6.04 42.14 15.98
CA THR A 106 5.15 42.66 17.03
C THR A 106 5.87 42.87 18.37
N GLU A 107 5.28 43.69 19.27
CA GLU A 107 5.79 43.86 20.62
C GLU A 107 5.57 42.59 21.47
N GLU A 108 4.50 41.83 21.21
CA GLU A 108 4.23 40.56 21.88
C GLU A 108 5.36 39.57 21.68
N TYR A 109 5.99 39.57 20.50
CA TYR A 109 7.15 38.72 20.23
C TYR A 109 8.35 39.08 21.12
N LYS A 110 8.62 40.38 21.39
CA LYS A 110 9.69 40.80 22.29
C LYS A 110 9.46 40.29 23.70
N GLU A 111 8.23 40.38 24.19
CA GLU A 111 7.88 39.85 25.52
C GLU A 111 7.97 38.31 25.57
N LEU A 112 7.66 37.63 24.46
CA LEU A 112 7.85 36.17 24.33
C LEU A 112 9.34 35.81 24.47
N LEU A 113 10.24 36.51 23.78
CA LEU A 113 11.69 36.33 23.91
C LEU A 113 12.18 36.51 25.35
N VAL A 114 11.72 37.58 26.04
CA VAL A 114 12.01 37.81 27.46
C VAL A 114 11.55 36.63 28.32
N SER A 115 10.36 36.10 28.04
CA SER A 115 9.82 34.93 28.75
C SER A 115 10.69 33.68 28.54
N TYR A 116 11.13 33.44 27.32
CA TYR A 116 11.98 32.30 26.98
C TYR A 116 13.37 32.40 27.64
N ILE A 117 13.99 33.59 27.60
CA ILE A 117 15.26 33.84 28.25
C ILE A 117 15.14 33.63 29.78
N THR A 118 14.08 34.15 30.39
CA THR A 118 13.82 33.97 31.81
C THR A 118 13.62 32.53 32.22
N LYS A 119 12.90 31.75 31.40
CA LYS A 119 12.70 30.32 31.63
C LYS A 119 14.02 29.53 31.49
N ALA A 120 14.83 29.85 30.48
CA ALA A 120 16.14 29.23 30.28
C ALA A 120 17.09 29.53 31.45
N ALA A 121 17.11 30.79 31.96
CA ALA A 121 17.90 31.20 33.12
C ALA A 121 17.48 30.45 34.40
N ARG A 122 16.18 30.30 34.64
CA ARG A 122 15.66 29.51 35.77
C ARG A 122 16.07 28.03 35.66
N PHE A 123 16.00 27.46 34.47
CA PHE A 123 16.38 26.08 34.23
C PHE A 123 17.89 25.85 34.43
N ALA A 124 18.71 26.85 34.13
CA ALA A 124 20.15 26.75 34.29
C ALA A 124 20.58 26.70 35.79
N GLU A 125 19.72 27.12 36.74
CA GLU A 125 19.98 27.03 38.19
C GLU A 125 21.33 27.61 38.60
N GLY A 126 21.75 28.73 38.00
CA GLY A 126 23.05 29.35 38.26
C GLY A 126 24.24 28.77 37.49
N ASN A 127 24.05 27.77 36.67
CA ASN A 127 25.10 27.31 35.77
C ASN A 127 25.35 28.31 34.63
N PRO A 128 26.57 28.33 34.06
CA PRO A 128 26.85 29.15 32.88
C PRO A 128 25.85 28.87 31.74
N LEU A 129 25.24 29.93 31.21
CA LEU A 129 24.22 29.85 30.17
C LEU A 129 24.64 30.80 29.03
N THR A 130 24.69 30.26 27.81
CA THR A 130 24.86 31.03 26.58
C THR A 130 23.55 31.05 25.84
N ILE A 131 23.04 32.27 25.55
CA ILE A 131 21.74 32.47 24.89
C ILE A 131 22.00 33.00 23.50
N TYR A 132 21.41 32.33 22.49
CA TYR A 132 21.48 32.73 21.10
C TYR A 132 20.13 33.22 20.64
N ILE A 133 20.11 34.39 19.97
CA ILE A 133 18.96 34.91 19.23
C ILE A 133 19.23 34.82 17.76
N ASN A 134 18.18 34.81 16.94
CA ASN A 134 18.30 34.80 15.49
C ASN A 134 18.96 36.09 14.97
N SER A 135 19.63 36.04 13.84
CA SER A 135 20.23 37.24 13.20
C SER A 135 19.18 38.30 12.87
N SER A 136 17.96 37.91 12.53
CA SER A 136 16.83 38.82 12.30
C SER A 136 16.37 39.59 13.55
N ASP A 137 16.81 39.17 14.73
CA ASP A 137 16.45 39.79 16.04
C ASP A 137 17.59 40.61 16.65
N GLU A 138 18.65 40.89 15.90
CA GLU A 138 19.79 41.64 16.35
C GLU A 138 19.41 43.05 16.89
N ASP A 139 18.43 43.69 16.26
CA ASP A 139 17.87 44.97 16.68
C ASP A 139 17.20 44.93 18.06
N LYS A 140 16.78 43.76 18.52
CA LYS A 140 16.12 43.55 19.82
C LYS A 140 17.09 43.21 20.94
N LYS A 141 18.38 42.96 20.63
CA LYS A 141 19.41 42.54 21.58
C LYS A 141 19.51 43.46 22.80
N ASP A 142 19.69 44.76 22.59
CA ASP A 142 19.84 45.72 23.67
C ASP A 142 18.61 45.76 24.59
N PHE A 143 17.42 45.62 24.03
CA PHE A 143 16.18 45.54 24.79
C PHE A 143 16.13 44.30 25.68
N LEU A 144 16.48 43.13 25.09
CA LEU A 144 16.48 41.85 25.79
C LEU A 144 17.49 41.81 26.93
N GLU A 145 18.71 42.31 26.72
CA GLU A 145 19.76 42.36 27.73
C GLU A 145 19.38 43.28 28.89
N LYS A 146 18.83 44.46 28.60
CA LYS A 146 18.33 45.39 29.63
C LYS A 146 17.17 44.82 30.45
N ARG A 147 16.28 44.09 29.79
CA ARG A 147 15.06 43.58 30.43
C ARG A 147 15.30 42.32 31.26
N THR A 148 16.24 41.47 30.84
CA THR A 148 16.52 40.18 31.48
C THR A 148 17.76 40.18 32.36
N GLY A 149 18.67 41.14 32.19
CA GLY A 149 19.97 41.15 32.84
C GLY A 149 20.95 40.08 32.34
N MET A 150 20.63 39.42 31.26
CA MET A 150 21.41 38.33 30.66
C MET A 150 22.08 38.78 29.36
N THR A 151 23.31 38.35 29.14
CA THR A 151 24.01 38.59 27.86
C THR A 151 23.46 37.69 26.78
N VAL A 152 23.22 38.26 25.60
CA VAL A 152 22.64 37.58 24.47
C VAL A 152 23.60 37.61 23.26
N THR A 153 23.79 36.51 22.61
CA THR A 153 24.66 36.36 21.43
C THR A 153 23.81 36.22 20.17
N VAL A 154 24.16 36.91 19.10
CA VAL A 154 23.51 36.73 17.80
C VAL A 154 24.06 35.45 17.15
N SER A 155 23.18 34.61 16.70
CA SER A 155 23.54 33.33 16.03
C SER A 155 23.98 33.58 14.59
N GLU A 156 24.95 32.80 14.11
CA GLU A 156 25.29 32.72 12.70
C GLU A 156 24.32 31.85 11.90
N GLU A 157 23.64 30.92 12.57
CA GLU A 157 22.62 30.08 11.96
C GLU A 157 21.26 30.76 12.03
N ASP A 158 20.52 30.77 10.93
CA ASP A 158 19.12 31.20 10.87
C ASP A 158 18.21 30.09 11.39
N PHE A 159 17.45 30.38 12.42
CA PHE A 159 16.44 29.49 12.99
C PHE A 159 15.03 30.12 13.04
N LEU A 160 14.78 31.07 12.16
CA LEU A 160 13.52 31.80 11.94
C LEU A 160 13.09 32.71 13.08
N GLY A 161 13.70 32.64 14.25
CA GLY A 161 13.35 33.42 15.43
C GLY A 161 13.20 32.58 16.71
N GLY A 162 12.89 33.21 17.82
CA GLY A 162 12.95 32.57 19.12
C GLY A 162 14.34 32.60 19.73
N ILE A 163 14.66 31.65 20.60
CA ILE A 163 15.99 31.55 21.22
C ILE A 163 16.49 30.10 21.21
N ARG A 164 17.81 29.95 21.18
CA ARG A 164 18.51 28.71 21.55
C ARG A 164 19.41 28.98 22.74
N SER A 165 19.43 28.12 23.72
CA SER A 165 20.23 28.29 24.90
C SER A 165 21.04 27.06 25.20
N VAL A 166 22.35 27.25 25.50
CA VAL A 166 23.27 26.14 25.78
C VAL A 166 23.79 26.28 27.22
N ILE A 167 23.75 25.18 27.96
CA ILE A 167 24.36 25.02 29.28
C ILE A 167 25.58 24.09 29.10
N PRO A 168 26.79 24.65 28.87
CA PRO A 168 27.95 23.86 28.51
C PRO A 168 28.33 22.83 29.58
N GLY A 169 28.23 23.21 30.86
CA GLY A 169 28.57 22.31 31.97
C GLY A 169 27.69 21.07 32.13
N ARG A 170 26.49 21.10 31.57
CA ARG A 170 25.51 19.97 31.60
C ARG A 170 25.30 19.36 30.23
N ASN A 171 25.93 19.89 29.19
CA ASN A 171 25.74 19.47 27.78
C ASN A 171 24.26 19.45 27.34
N ILE A 172 23.53 20.51 27.76
CA ILE A 172 22.09 20.68 27.48
C ILE A 172 21.91 21.82 26.49
N LEU A 173 21.15 21.56 25.42
CA LEU A 173 20.60 22.55 24.50
C LEU A 173 19.10 22.70 24.77
N ILE A 174 18.68 23.94 25.03
CA ILE A 174 17.27 24.30 25.13
C ILE A 174 16.91 25.02 23.84
N ASP A 175 16.08 24.38 23.01
CA ASP A 175 15.65 24.95 21.73
C ASP A 175 14.21 25.45 21.84
N HIS A 176 14.06 26.79 21.76
CA HIS A 176 12.79 27.51 21.67
C HIS A 176 12.72 28.28 20.35
N SER A 177 13.38 27.77 19.31
CA SER A 177 13.32 28.35 17.97
C SER A 177 12.00 28.06 17.27
N PHE A 178 11.58 28.97 16.43
CA PHE A 178 10.39 28.75 15.61
C PHE A 178 10.63 27.69 14.52
N SER A 179 11.86 27.59 13.99
CA SER A 179 12.20 26.52 13.04
C SER A 179 12.03 25.14 13.65
N GLY A 180 12.55 24.92 14.87
CA GLY A 180 12.41 23.64 15.56
C GLY A 180 10.95 23.31 15.90
N ALA A 181 10.17 24.32 16.33
CA ALA A 181 8.75 24.14 16.61
C ALA A 181 7.95 23.79 15.32
N LEU A 182 8.19 24.51 14.22
CA LEU A 182 7.54 24.26 12.94
C LEU A 182 7.91 22.90 12.36
N GLU A 183 9.17 22.48 12.46
CA GLU A 183 9.63 21.17 11.98
C GLU A 183 8.92 20.04 12.73
N LYS A 184 8.85 20.14 14.05
CA LYS A 184 8.13 19.18 14.88
C LYS A 184 6.65 19.10 14.51
N GLU A 185 5.98 20.25 14.44
CA GLU A 185 4.55 20.30 14.04
C GLU A 185 4.36 19.80 12.61
N TYR A 186 5.31 20.07 11.70
CA TYR A 186 5.27 19.53 10.35
C TYR A 186 5.36 18.01 10.35
N GLU A 187 6.24 17.38 11.11
CA GLU A 187 6.37 15.94 11.19
C GLU A 187 5.11 15.27 11.75
N GLU A 188 4.56 15.84 12.85
CA GLU A 188 3.39 15.31 13.54
C GLU A 188 2.05 15.58 12.81
N PHE A 189 2.04 16.57 11.89
CA PHE A 189 0.83 16.99 11.21
C PHE A 189 0.28 15.92 10.29
N THR A 190 -0.98 15.54 10.50
CA THR A 190 -1.75 14.63 9.65
C THR A 190 -3.15 15.18 9.38
N PHE A 191 -3.62 15.06 8.15
CA PHE A 191 -5.00 15.43 7.83
C PHE A 191 -5.99 14.47 8.50
N LYS A 192 -6.82 14.99 9.40
CA LYS A 192 -7.92 14.22 10.00
C LYS A 192 -9.08 14.19 9.00
N GLY A 193 -9.46 13.00 8.52
CA GLY A 193 -10.65 12.82 7.69
C GLY A 193 -10.43 12.38 6.24
N GLY A 194 -9.21 12.07 5.81
CA GLY A 194 -8.91 11.57 4.47
C GLY A 194 -8.74 10.05 4.36
N GLY A 195 -9.19 9.29 5.34
CA GLY A 195 -9.22 7.83 5.25
C GLY A 195 -10.27 7.40 4.24
N VAL A 196 -9.85 6.91 3.07
CA VAL A 196 -10.70 6.06 2.25
C VAL A 196 -10.87 4.77 3.06
N THR A 197 -11.88 4.76 3.95
CA THR A 197 -12.38 3.52 4.53
C THR A 197 -13.03 2.76 3.38
N GLY A 198 -12.24 1.92 2.71
CA GLY A 198 -12.77 0.86 1.88
C GLY A 198 -13.19 -0.26 2.82
N GLU A 199 -14.49 -0.36 3.10
CA GLU A 199 -15.14 -1.62 3.38
C GLU A 199 -15.25 -2.47 2.11
#